data_fda09a554422736a04d39c6b97edf53e
#
_entry.id   fda09a554422736a04d39c6b97edf53e
#
_cell.length_a   1.000
_cell.length_b   1.000
_cell.length_c   1.000
_cell.angle_alpha   90.00
_cell.angle_beta   90.00
_cell.angle_gamma   90.00
#
_symmetry.space_group_name_H-M   'P 1'
#
loop_
_entity.id
_entity.type
_entity.pdbx_description
1 polymer ?
#
loop_
_entity_poly.entity_id
_entity_poly.type
_entity_poly.pdbx_seq_one_letter_code
_entity_poly.pdbx_strand_id
1 'polypeptide(L)'
;MPRTLIRKNPSNFKTLPLFVEATPESLSYQSVGMPMNFTQTLQRRRKVEVPDPERFATELANLGVSIRLTISWQNRDYWVLVRQRRQDRGDVVLKLISGYVPAHELTLPLHTAIQEVAEECLIETPQGWLSGLFKDTWLPAPYASALHYREAMPFTLTPLSGAARPVRAGNLTLLERPRAYVHLPTASLQLIYDMRLEIPKEARPISLFHVDEMLENDQLVARLNRSKPDLYLMPLENGSPLPELYTLKRDKLSPAGTRGLYLAESFAAQDGWVVREERIRWKDWLRQQGMTPPPKKTGLKRLTSKARELLGLARGSLSK
;
A
#
# COMPACT_ATOMS: atom_id res chain seq x y z
N MET A 1 0.39 12.71 19.97
CA MET A 1 -0.28 13.37 18.82
C MET A 1 0.54 13.15 17.56
N PRO A 2 -0.08 13.10 16.37
CA PRO A 2 0.66 13.06 15.11
C PRO A 2 1.52 14.32 14.93
N ARG A 3 2.74 14.12 14.41
CA ARG A 3 3.67 15.21 14.10
C ARG A 3 3.54 15.56 12.61
N THR A 4 3.30 16.83 12.28
CA THR A 4 3.40 17.30 10.90
C THR A 4 4.86 17.32 10.48
N LEU A 5 5.17 16.68 9.34
CA LEU A 5 6.50 16.62 8.76
C LEU A 5 6.69 17.71 7.70
N ILE A 6 5.72 17.87 6.82
CA ILE A 6 5.76 18.84 5.73
C ILE A 6 4.36 19.31 5.36
N ARG A 7 4.30 20.52 4.74
CA ARG A 7 3.14 21.06 4.03
C ARG A 7 3.57 21.44 2.64
N LYS A 8 2.92 20.89 1.63
CA LYS A 8 3.21 21.16 0.21
C LYS A 8 1.98 21.78 -0.46
N ASN A 9 2.19 22.64 -1.43
CA ASN A 9 1.11 23.10 -2.31
C ASN A 9 0.84 22.02 -3.37
N PRO A 10 -0.36 21.42 -3.42
CA PRO A 10 -0.66 20.37 -4.39
C PRO A 10 -0.80 20.87 -5.84
N SER A 11 -0.85 22.19 -6.07
CA SER A 11 -1.03 22.77 -7.41
C SER A 11 0.11 22.44 -8.38
N ASN A 12 1.28 22.10 -7.88
CA ASN A 12 2.45 21.72 -8.68
C ASN A 12 2.40 20.26 -9.16
N PHE A 13 1.57 19.44 -8.52
CA PHE A 13 1.41 18.04 -8.92
C PHE A 13 0.33 17.92 -10.01
N LYS A 14 0.71 17.47 -11.20
CA LYS A 14 -0.19 17.29 -12.33
C LYS A 14 -0.08 15.87 -12.87
N THR A 15 -1.24 15.28 -13.20
CA THR A 15 -1.35 14.00 -13.91
C THR A 15 -1.82 14.23 -15.33
N LEU A 16 -1.73 13.20 -16.16
CA LEU A 16 -2.28 13.21 -17.53
C LEU A 16 -3.35 12.14 -17.68
N PRO A 17 -4.43 12.43 -18.40
CA PRO A 17 -5.33 11.37 -18.87
C PRO A 17 -4.61 10.49 -19.89
N LEU A 18 -5.07 9.25 -19.99
CA LEU A 18 -4.45 8.22 -20.80
C LEU A 18 -5.44 7.66 -21.80
N PHE A 19 -4.96 7.32 -22.98
CA PHE A 19 -5.60 6.35 -23.87
C PHE A 19 -4.89 5.01 -23.66
N VAL A 20 -5.67 3.96 -23.40
CA VAL A 20 -5.18 2.61 -23.08
C VAL A 20 -5.75 1.62 -24.08
N GLU A 21 -4.90 0.80 -24.65
CA GLU A 21 -5.25 -0.35 -25.48
C GLU A 21 -4.75 -1.64 -24.85
N ALA A 22 -5.62 -2.62 -24.75
CA ALA A 22 -5.31 -3.95 -24.23
C ALA A 22 -5.60 -5.02 -25.25
N THR A 23 -4.70 -5.99 -25.34
CA THR A 23 -4.88 -7.29 -26.01
C THR A 23 -4.60 -8.41 -25.00
N PRO A 24 -4.94 -9.68 -25.28
CA PRO A 24 -4.60 -10.77 -24.38
C PRO A 24 -3.11 -10.85 -24.02
N GLU A 25 -2.22 -10.38 -24.92
CA GLU A 25 -0.77 -10.50 -24.79
C GLU A 25 -0.11 -9.30 -24.15
N SER A 26 -0.69 -8.09 -24.32
CA SER A 26 -0.05 -6.84 -23.90
C SER A 26 -1.05 -5.73 -23.63
N LEU A 27 -0.60 -4.73 -22.88
CA LEU A 27 -1.31 -3.48 -22.67
C LEU A 27 -0.39 -2.32 -23.05
N SER A 28 -0.93 -1.33 -23.76
CA SER A 28 -0.23 -0.08 -24.06
C SER A 28 -1.01 1.11 -23.53
N TYR A 29 -0.30 2.17 -23.14
CA TYR A 29 -0.89 3.44 -22.74
C TYR A 29 -0.09 4.61 -23.31
N GLN A 30 -0.78 5.70 -23.59
CA GLN A 30 -0.19 6.97 -24.01
C GLN A 30 -1.00 8.13 -23.41
N SER A 31 -0.35 9.28 -23.22
CA SER A 31 -1.04 10.46 -22.73
C SER A 31 -1.98 11.05 -23.77
N VAL A 32 -3.12 11.58 -23.31
CA VAL A 32 -4.06 12.33 -24.12
C VAL A 32 -4.51 13.60 -23.39
N GLY A 33 -4.78 14.67 -24.15
CA GLY A 33 -5.26 15.92 -23.56
C GLY A 33 -4.22 16.70 -22.77
N MET A 34 -4.67 17.50 -21.80
CA MET A 34 -3.86 18.45 -21.04
C MET A 34 -3.60 17.94 -19.61
N PRO A 35 -2.45 18.32 -19.00
CA PRO A 35 -2.18 18.00 -17.61
C PRO A 35 -3.23 18.57 -16.67
N MET A 36 -3.68 17.75 -15.72
CA MET A 36 -4.71 18.04 -14.73
C MET A 36 -4.11 18.12 -13.32
N ASN A 37 -4.59 19.06 -12.51
CA ASN A 37 -4.28 19.07 -11.09
C ASN A 37 -5.08 17.97 -10.35
N PHE A 38 -4.78 17.76 -9.07
CA PHE A 38 -5.39 16.70 -8.27
C PHE A 38 -6.93 16.76 -8.27
N THR A 39 -7.52 17.94 -8.08
CA THR A 39 -8.99 18.12 -8.08
C THR A 39 -9.61 17.75 -9.44
N GLN A 40 -9.02 18.21 -10.54
CA GLN A 40 -9.47 17.88 -11.89
C GLN A 40 -9.36 16.39 -12.17
N THR A 41 -8.28 15.75 -11.72
CA THR A 41 -8.10 14.30 -11.83
C THR A 41 -9.21 13.55 -11.09
N LEU A 42 -9.53 13.94 -9.84
CA LEU A 42 -10.62 13.33 -9.08
C LEU A 42 -11.98 13.50 -9.76
N GLN A 43 -12.25 14.67 -10.33
CA GLN A 43 -13.49 14.93 -11.06
C GLN A 43 -13.63 14.10 -12.34
N ARG A 44 -12.49 13.79 -13.01
CA ARG A 44 -12.46 12.94 -14.21
C ARG A 44 -12.57 11.45 -13.88
N ARG A 45 -12.28 11.03 -12.67
CA ARG A 45 -12.37 9.64 -12.21
C ARG A 45 -13.82 9.18 -12.11
N ARG A 46 -14.34 8.66 -13.21
CA ARG A 46 -15.71 8.13 -13.31
C ARG A 46 -15.65 6.69 -13.75
N LYS A 47 -16.65 5.90 -13.34
CA LYS A 47 -16.76 4.52 -13.78
C LYS A 47 -16.73 4.44 -15.32
N VAL A 48 -15.85 3.60 -15.83
CA VAL A 48 -15.80 3.20 -17.25
C VAL A 48 -16.27 1.77 -17.39
N GLU A 49 -16.74 1.43 -18.58
CA GLU A 49 -17.15 0.09 -18.96
C GLU A 49 -16.34 -0.37 -20.16
N VAL A 50 -15.91 -1.62 -20.13
CA VAL A 50 -15.24 -2.27 -21.25
C VAL A 50 -16.02 -3.53 -21.61
N PRO A 51 -16.35 -3.74 -22.89
CA PRO A 51 -17.15 -4.89 -23.35
C PRO A 51 -16.40 -6.21 -23.14
N ASP A 52 -15.12 -6.24 -23.51
CA ASP A 52 -14.23 -7.39 -23.39
C ASP A 52 -13.09 -7.03 -22.41
N PRO A 53 -12.94 -7.71 -21.26
CA PRO A 53 -11.91 -7.42 -20.28
C PRO A 53 -10.48 -7.75 -20.76
N GLU A 54 -10.31 -8.57 -21.78
CA GLU A 54 -9.00 -8.91 -22.35
C GLU A 54 -8.66 -8.11 -23.63
N ARG A 55 -9.66 -7.47 -24.25
CA ARG A 55 -9.46 -6.69 -25.50
C ARG A 55 -10.31 -5.45 -25.50
N PHE A 56 -9.70 -4.31 -25.25
CA PHE A 56 -10.41 -3.03 -25.21
C PHE A 56 -9.49 -1.86 -25.56
N ALA A 57 -10.13 -0.74 -25.92
CA ALA A 57 -9.50 0.57 -26.05
C ALA A 57 -10.38 1.58 -25.30
N THR A 58 -9.79 2.39 -24.39
CA THR A 58 -10.55 3.33 -23.57
C THR A 58 -9.68 4.48 -23.06
N GLU A 59 -10.34 5.61 -22.74
CA GLU A 59 -9.69 6.70 -22.04
C GLU A 59 -9.81 6.53 -20.52
N LEU A 60 -8.73 6.84 -19.81
CA LEU A 60 -8.64 6.79 -18.36
C LEU A 60 -8.21 8.14 -17.78
N ALA A 61 -8.54 8.38 -16.52
CA ALA A 61 -8.25 9.64 -15.85
C ALA A 61 -6.77 9.84 -15.52
N ASN A 62 -6.05 8.77 -15.17
CA ASN A 62 -4.66 8.87 -14.73
C ASN A 62 -3.95 7.51 -14.68
N LEU A 63 -2.61 7.57 -14.56
CA LEU A 63 -1.75 6.45 -14.20
C LEU A 63 -1.45 6.49 -12.71
N GLY A 64 -1.53 5.35 -12.05
CA GLY A 64 -1.04 5.14 -10.69
C GLY A 64 -0.06 3.98 -10.63
N VAL A 65 0.75 3.97 -9.59
CA VAL A 65 1.66 2.89 -9.25
C VAL A 65 1.35 2.34 -7.87
N SER A 66 1.58 1.06 -7.69
CA SER A 66 1.54 0.40 -6.39
C SER A 66 2.78 -0.47 -6.25
N ILE A 67 3.30 -0.61 -5.05
CA ILE A 67 4.48 -1.38 -4.77
C ILE A 67 4.12 -2.51 -3.81
N ARG A 68 4.24 -3.77 -4.30
CA ARG A 68 4.19 -4.94 -3.45
C ARG A 68 5.59 -5.16 -2.86
N LEU A 69 5.82 -4.47 -1.74
CA LEU A 69 7.10 -4.44 -1.08
C LEU A 69 7.24 -5.66 -0.18
N THR A 70 8.31 -6.44 -0.36
CA THR A 70 8.66 -7.59 0.47
C THR A 70 9.84 -7.24 1.36
N ILE A 71 9.74 -7.52 2.65
CA ILE A 71 10.84 -7.42 3.62
C ILE A 71 11.09 -8.78 4.26
N SER A 72 12.37 -9.15 4.42
CA SER A 72 12.76 -10.35 5.18
C SER A 72 13.02 -10.00 6.63
N TRP A 73 12.33 -10.65 7.55
CA TRP A 73 12.47 -10.43 9.00
C TRP A 73 12.46 -11.75 9.76
N GLN A 74 13.48 -12.00 10.58
CA GLN A 74 13.61 -13.25 11.37
C GLN A 74 13.42 -14.51 10.53
N ASN A 75 14.10 -14.58 9.37
CA ASN A 75 14.07 -15.68 8.40
C ASN A 75 12.68 -15.94 7.77
N ARG A 76 11.82 -14.96 7.75
CA ARG A 76 10.52 -14.99 7.09
C ARG A 76 10.31 -13.75 6.24
N ASP A 77 9.67 -13.93 5.10
CA ASP A 77 9.27 -12.82 4.23
C ASP A 77 7.89 -12.28 4.63
N TYR A 78 7.71 -10.97 4.45
CA TYR A 78 6.46 -10.25 4.72
C TYR A 78 6.18 -9.27 3.60
N TRP A 79 4.92 -9.14 3.20
CA TRP A 79 4.48 -7.96 2.45
C TRP A 79 4.28 -6.79 3.40
N VAL A 80 4.71 -5.61 2.94
CA VAL A 80 4.49 -4.34 3.63
C VAL A 80 3.19 -3.73 3.13
N LEU A 81 2.27 -3.45 4.04
CA LEU A 81 0.97 -2.86 3.74
C LEU A 81 0.79 -1.59 4.56
N VAL A 82 0.10 -0.61 3.99
CA VAL A 82 -0.25 0.63 4.68
C VAL A 82 -1.75 0.70 4.93
N ARG A 83 -2.13 1.27 6.07
CA ARG A 83 -3.52 1.58 6.39
C ARG A 83 -3.78 3.03 6.09
N GLN A 84 -4.67 3.29 5.16
CA GLN A 84 -4.98 4.64 4.72
C GLN A 84 -6.49 4.90 4.77
N ARG A 85 -6.84 6.12 5.16
CA ARG A 85 -8.19 6.68 4.92
C ARG A 85 -8.19 7.30 3.53
N ARG A 86 -8.97 6.73 2.61
CA ARG A 86 -9.11 7.28 1.26
C ARG A 86 -10.04 8.48 1.28
N GLN A 87 -9.52 9.64 0.90
CA GLN A 87 -10.27 10.91 0.92
C GLN A 87 -11.35 10.95 -0.17
N ASP A 88 -11.08 10.35 -1.32
CA ASP A 88 -11.99 10.26 -2.45
C ASP A 88 -13.23 9.41 -2.20
N ARG A 89 -13.18 8.51 -1.18
CA ARG A 89 -14.24 7.54 -0.87
C ARG A 89 -14.67 7.52 0.60
N GLY A 90 -13.94 8.20 1.47
CA GLY A 90 -14.22 8.27 2.91
C GLY A 90 -14.05 6.95 3.67
N ASP A 91 -13.50 5.90 3.04
CA ASP A 91 -13.30 4.60 3.68
C ASP A 91 -11.86 4.39 4.18
N VAL A 92 -11.65 3.32 4.95
CA VAL A 92 -10.35 2.91 5.47
C VAL A 92 -10.00 1.53 4.93
N VAL A 93 -8.86 1.43 4.25
CA VAL A 93 -8.40 0.18 3.64
C VAL A 93 -6.95 -0.10 4.01
N LEU A 94 -6.56 -1.39 3.95
CA LEU A 94 -5.17 -1.80 3.78
C LEU A 94 -4.86 -1.81 2.29
N LYS A 95 -3.78 -1.17 1.91
CA LYS A 95 -3.31 -1.10 0.53
C LYS A 95 -1.83 -1.40 0.43
N LEU A 96 -1.35 -1.65 -0.76
CA LEU A 96 0.07 -1.54 -1.10
C LEU A 96 0.49 -0.06 -0.98
N ILE A 97 1.79 0.20 -0.79
CA ILE A 97 2.34 1.55 -0.97
C ILE A 97 1.98 2.01 -2.37
N SER A 98 1.45 3.22 -2.55
CA SER A 98 0.97 3.63 -3.88
C SER A 98 0.77 5.12 -4.02
N GLY A 99 1.00 5.63 -5.23
CA GLY A 99 0.76 7.02 -5.61
C GLY A 99 0.39 7.21 -7.07
N TYR A 100 0.20 8.46 -7.47
CA TYR A 100 -0.10 8.84 -8.85
C TYR A 100 1.17 9.19 -9.59
N VAL A 101 1.28 8.72 -10.82
CA VAL A 101 2.42 9.06 -11.69
C VAL A 101 2.25 10.49 -12.21
N PRO A 102 3.21 11.39 -11.94
CA PRO A 102 3.16 12.75 -12.46
C PRO A 102 3.31 12.78 -13.99
N ALA A 103 2.79 13.83 -14.60
CA ALA A 103 2.71 13.98 -16.06
C ALA A 103 4.06 13.81 -16.79
N HIS A 104 5.16 14.19 -16.16
CA HIS A 104 6.51 14.09 -16.72
C HIS A 104 7.19 12.73 -16.55
N GLU A 105 6.59 11.80 -15.76
CA GLU A 105 7.15 10.47 -15.47
C GLU A 105 6.37 9.32 -16.15
N LEU A 106 5.45 9.61 -17.07
CA LEU A 106 4.61 8.57 -17.68
C LEU A 106 5.40 7.44 -18.38
N THR A 107 6.60 7.72 -18.86
CA THR A 107 7.49 6.71 -19.48
C THR A 107 8.43 6.04 -18.49
N LEU A 108 8.49 6.53 -17.25
CA LEU A 108 9.35 6.04 -16.16
C LEU A 108 8.58 5.83 -14.86
N PRO A 109 7.44 5.12 -14.88
CA PRO A 109 6.57 4.99 -13.70
C PRO A 109 7.25 4.26 -12.52
N LEU A 110 8.33 3.50 -12.78
CA LEU A 110 9.16 2.91 -11.74
C LEU A 110 9.79 3.98 -10.83
N HIS A 111 10.16 5.14 -11.38
CA HIS A 111 10.72 6.24 -10.59
C HIS A 111 9.72 6.73 -9.54
N THR A 112 8.48 6.98 -9.94
CA THR A 112 7.39 7.29 -8.99
C THR A 112 7.23 6.18 -7.94
N ALA A 113 7.25 4.91 -8.34
CA ALA A 113 7.09 3.79 -7.41
C ALA A 113 8.18 3.77 -6.31
N ILE A 114 9.43 4.08 -6.68
CA ILE A 114 10.56 4.16 -5.75
C ILE A 114 10.41 5.36 -4.79
N GLN A 115 9.97 6.51 -5.31
CA GLN A 115 9.71 7.70 -4.50
C GLN A 115 8.61 7.44 -3.47
N GLU A 116 7.52 6.78 -3.84
CA GLU A 116 6.42 6.42 -2.91
C GLU A 116 6.92 5.53 -1.76
N VAL A 117 7.86 4.61 -2.01
CA VAL A 117 8.48 3.84 -0.92
C VAL A 117 9.23 4.74 0.05
N ALA A 118 10.01 5.72 -0.45
CA ALA A 118 10.74 6.66 0.39
C ALA A 118 9.81 7.61 1.17
N GLU A 119 8.66 7.94 0.63
CA GLU A 119 7.67 8.84 1.25
C GLU A 119 6.76 8.09 2.25
N GLU A 120 6.28 6.89 1.93
CA GLU A 120 5.28 6.17 2.74
C GLU A 120 5.89 5.16 3.72
N CYS A 121 7.14 4.67 3.51
CA CYS A 121 7.77 3.65 4.36
C CYS A 121 8.98 4.20 5.11
N LEU A 122 8.77 4.70 6.31
CA LEU A 122 9.86 5.21 7.15
C LEU A 122 10.40 4.12 8.09
N ILE A 123 11.73 3.99 8.13
CA ILE A 123 12.45 3.03 8.97
C ILE A 123 13.22 3.80 10.04
N GLU A 124 12.72 3.73 11.29
CA GLU A 124 13.37 4.37 12.43
C GLU A 124 14.40 3.43 13.07
N THR A 125 15.56 4.00 13.41
CA THR A 125 16.61 3.36 14.22
C THR A 125 16.88 4.22 15.46
N PRO A 126 17.65 3.74 16.46
CA PRO A 126 18.03 4.55 17.61
C PRO A 126 18.78 5.85 17.25
N GLN A 127 19.47 5.87 16.10
CA GLN A 127 20.30 7.00 15.69
C GLN A 127 19.65 7.88 14.61
N GLY A 128 18.43 7.62 14.20
CA GLY A 128 17.70 8.39 13.18
C GLY A 128 16.96 7.50 12.18
N TRP A 129 16.55 8.09 11.06
CA TRP A 129 15.78 7.43 10.01
C TRP A 129 16.73 6.93 8.91
N LEU A 130 16.49 5.75 8.38
CA LEU A 130 17.32 5.22 7.30
C LEU A 130 17.03 5.94 5.99
N SER A 131 18.10 6.32 5.28
CA SER A 131 18.06 6.64 3.87
C SER A 131 17.99 5.37 3.05
N GLY A 132 17.57 5.46 1.79
CA GLY A 132 17.47 4.33 0.89
C GLY A 132 18.36 4.43 -0.34
N LEU A 133 18.68 3.29 -0.93
CA LEU A 133 19.36 3.15 -2.21
C LEU A 133 18.54 2.32 -3.19
N PHE A 134 18.57 2.71 -4.44
CA PHE A 134 18.09 1.93 -5.57
C PHE A 134 19.15 1.91 -6.66
N LYS A 135 19.75 0.74 -6.96
CA LYS A 135 20.83 0.61 -7.97
C LYS A 135 21.90 1.69 -7.80
N ASP A 136 22.47 1.80 -6.61
CA ASP A 136 23.53 2.78 -6.26
C ASP A 136 23.11 4.26 -6.30
N THR A 137 21.83 4.55 -6.53
CA THR A 137 21.29 5.90 -6.48
C THR A 137 20.55 6.13 -5.17
N TRP A 138 20.85 7.24 -4.49
CA TRP A 138 20.16 7.63 -3.27
C TRP A 138 18.69 7.94 -3.55
N LEU A 139 17.82 7.39 -2.71
CA LEU A 139 16.41 7.76 -2.71
C LEU A 139 16.25 9.17 -2.13
N PRO A 140 15.17 9.88 -2.52
CA PRO A 140 14.86 11.16 -1.91
C PRO A 140 14.67 11.02 -0.40
N ALA A 141 15.03 12.07 0.34
CA ALA A 141 14.74 12.23 1.77
C ALA A 141 13.64 13.29 1.95
N PRO A 142 12.37 12.97 1.69
CA PRO A 142 11.30 13.97 1.52
C PRO A 142 11.03 14.79 2.78
N TYR A 143 11.41 14.26 3.94
CA TYR A 143 11.17 14.88 5.25
C TYR A 143 12.47 15.34 5.95
N ALA A 144 13.55 15.59 5.20
CA ALA A 144 14.86 15.98 5.78
C ALA A 144 14.80 17.28 6.62
N SER A 145 13.85 18.17 6.35
CA SER A 145 13.61 19.36 7.18
C SER A 145 13.05 19.05 8.57
N ALA A 146 12.43 17.88 8.76
CA ALA A 146 11.76 17.47 9.99
C ALA A 146 12.37 16.22 10.63
N LEU A 147 13.05 15.37 9.86
CA LEU A 147 13.62 14.10 10.29
C LEU A 147 15.11 14.05 9.98
N HIS A 148 15.89 13.49 10.91
CA HIS A 148 17.32 13.25 10.69
C HIS A 148 17.51 11.91 9.98
N TYR A 149 17.93 11.95 8.71
CA TYR A 149 18.25 10.76 7.94
C TYR A 149 19.70 10.34 8.12
N ARG A 150 19.91 9.02 8.12
CA ARG A 150 21.24 8.38 8.24
C ARG A 150 21.62 7.80 6.88
N GLU A 151 22.73 8.28 6.37
CA GLU A 151 23.28 7.82 5.08
C GLU A 151 24.29 6.66 5.26
N ALA A 152 24.84 6.51 6.46
CA ALA A 152 25.92 5.52 6.71
C ALA A 152 25.48 4.04 6.56
N MET A 153 24.19 3.74 6.70
CA MET A 153 23.64 2.38 6.61
C MET A 153 22.30 2.42 5.88
N PRO A 154 22.27 2.63 4.57
CA PRO A 154 21.02 2.73 3.83
C PRO A 154 20.31 1.37 3.77
N PHE A 155 18.98 1.40 3.69
CA PHE A 155 18.26 0.24 3.14
C PHE A 155 18.40 0.20 1.62
N THR A 156 18.25 -0.97 1.03
CA THR A 156 18.27 -1.11 -0.43
C THR A 156 16.94 -1.58 -0.97
N LEU A 157 16.57 -1.07 -2.15
CA LEU A 157 15.42 -1.54 -2.92
C LEU A 157 15.90 -2.28 -4.17
N THR A 158 15.37 -3.50 -4.36
CA THR A 158 15.67 -4.33 -5.52
C THR A 158 14.37 -4.72 -6.22
N PRO A 159 14.19 -4.45 -7.53
CA PRO A 159 13.05 -4.94 -8.28
C PRO A 159 13.08 -6.46 -8.34
N LEU A 160 11.92 -7.10 -8.15
CA LEU A 160 11.75 -8.51 -8.39
C LEU A 160 11.20 -8.70 -9.81
N SER A 161 11.91 -9.45 -10.63
CA SER A 161 11.46 -9.75 -11.99
C SER A 161 10.21 -10.62 -11.95
N GLY A 162 9.13 -10.15 -12.54
CA GLY A 162 7.87 -10.89 -12.68
C GLY A 162 7.70 -11.47 -14.07
N ALA A 163 6.87 -12.52 -14.18
CA ALA A 163 6.42 -13.08 -15.45
C ALA A 163 5.17 -12.37 -16.01
N ALA A 164 4.94 -11.11 -15.62
CA ALA A 164 3.76 -10.36 -16.06
C ALA A 164 3.77 -10.09 -17.57
N ARG A 165 2.57 -10.00 -18.12
CA ARG A 165 2.37 -9.64 -19.54
C ARG A 165 3.03 -8.27 -19.83
N PRO A 166 3.56 -8.04 -21.06
CA PRO A 166 4.20 -6.78 -21.41
C PRO A 166 3.28 -5.57 -21.26
N VAL A 167 3.85 -4.49 -20.70
CA VAL A 167 3.21 -3.16 -20.65
C VAL A 167 4.08 -2.17 -21.40
N ARG A 168 3.45 -1.31 -22.22
CA ARG A 168 4.12 -0.31 -23.04
C ARG A 168 3.66 1.10 -22.69
N ALA A 169 4.60 2.01 -22.55
CA ALA A 169 4.36 3.45 -22.50
C ALA A 169 4.59 4.02 -23.91
N GLY A 170 3.52 4.22 -24.69
CA GLY A 170 3.64 4.46 -26.11
C GLY A 170 4.36 3.29 -26.81
N ASN A 171 5.52 3.58 -27.42
CA ASN A 171 6.34 2.56 -28.08
C ASN A 171 7.38 1.88 -27.15
N LEU A 172 7.52 2.35 -25.92
CA LEU A 172 8.52 1.85 -24.98
C LEU A 172 7.94 0.70 -24.14
N THR A 173 8.63 -0.44 -24.14
CA THR A 173 8.28 -1.55 -23.25
C THR A 173 8.87 -1.31 -21.86
N LEU A 174 8.06 -1.43 -20.82
CA LEU A 174 8.53 -1.35 -19.43
C LEU A 174 9.33 -2.60 -19.08
N LEU A 175 10.63 -2.44 -18.83
CA LEU A 175 11.58 -3.56 -18.65
C LEU A 175 11.33 -4.33 -17.34
N GLU A 176 10.86 -3.65 -16.32
CA GLU A 176 10.60 -4.23 -15.00
C GLU A 176 9.32 -5.06 -14.95
N ARG A 177 8.57 -5.12 -16.05
CA ARG A 177 7.36 -5.92 -16.23
C ARG A 177 6.39 -5.84 -15.05
N PRO A 178 5.87 -4.65 -14.73
CA PRO A 178 4.86 -4.52 -13.69
C PRO A 178 3.61 -5.29 -14.06
N ARG A 179 2.89 -5.80 -13.06
CA ARG A 179 1.51 -6.23 -13.25
C ARG A 179 0.64 -5.00 -13.48
N ALA A 180 -0.19 -5.00 -14.53
CA ALA A 180 -1.07 -3.88 -14.85
C ALA A 180 -2.54 -4.28 -14.70
N TYR A 181 -3.38 -3.33 -14.30
CA TYR A 181 -4.83 -3.46 -14.36
C TYR A 181 -5.49 -2.09 -14.53
N VAL A 182 -6.63 -2.09 -15.22
CA VAL A 182 -7.54 -0.94 -15.30
C VAL A 182 -8.57 -1.07 -14.19
N HIS A 183 -8.60 -0.11 -13.29
CA HIS A 183 -9.61 -0.02 -12.25
C HIS A 183 -10.84 0.71 -12.78
N LEU A 184 -11.86 -0.03 -13.20
CA LEU A 184 -13.05 0.51 -13.86
C LEU A 184 -13.82 1.54 -13.01
N PRO A 185 -13.99 1.36 -11.68
CA PRO A 185 -14.74 2.32 -10.87
C PRO A 185 -14.13 3.72 -10.84
N THR A 186 -12.83 3.86 -11.06
CA THR A 186 -12.13 5.16 -11.01
C THR A 186 -11.51 5.56 -12.33
N ALA A 187 -11.72 4.79 -13.41
CA ALA A 187 -11.09 5.03 -14.71
C ALA A 187 -9.57 5.28 -14.58
N SER A 188 -8.85 4.43 -13.84
CA SER A 188 -7.41 4.59 -13.65
C SER A 188 -6.66 3.34 -14.10
N LEU A 189 -5.51 3.53 -14.77
CA LEU A 189 -4.53 2.47 -15.00
C LEU A 189 -3.65 2.37 -13.77
N GLN A 190 -3.42 1.16 -13.28
CA GLN A 190 -2.57 0.87 -12.13
C GLN A 190 -1.47 -0.10 -12.52
N LEU A 191 -0.23 0.21 -12.15
CA LEU A 191 0.92 -0.67 -12.31
C LEU A 191 1.39 -1.14 -10.94
N ILE A 192 1.55 -2.46 -10.77
CA ILE A 192 2.06 -3.04 -9.53
C ILE A 192 3.49 -3.51 -9.77
N TYR A 193 4.44 -2.90 -9.07
CA TYR A 193 5.84 -3.31 -9.05
C TYR A 193 6.11 -4.21 -7.85
N ASP A 194 6.78 -5.33 -8.07
CA ASP A 194 7.29 -6.19 -7.01
C ASP A 194 8.70 -5.76 -6.64
N MET A 195 8.94 -5.46 -5.37
CA MET A 195 10.25 -5.02 -4.86
C MET A 195 10.60 -5.72 -3.55
N ARG A 196 11.90 -5.94 -3.35
CA ARG A 196 12.46 -6.38 -2.07
C ARG A 196 13.13 -5.18 -1.38
N LEU A 197 12.81 -5.02 -0.10
CA LEU A 197 13.48 -4.08 0.80
C LEU A 197 14.45 -4.87 1.68
N GLU A 198 15.72 -4.51 1.64
CA GLU A 198 16.77 -5.09 2.48
C GLU A 198 17.26 -4.05 3.48
N ILE A 199 17.26 -4.41 4.76
CA ILE A 199 17.68 -3.54 5.86
C ILE A 199 18.97 -4.10 6.45
N PRO A 200 20.04 -3.29 6.58
CA PRO A 200 21.28 -3.73 7.20
C PRO A 200 21.03 -4.21 8.64
N LYS A 201 21.67 -5.32 9.02
CA LYS A 201 21.53 -5.87 10.39
C LYS A 201 22.05 -4.91 11.45
N GLU A 202 23.04 -4.12 11.10
CA GLU A 202 23.70 -3.12 11.95
C GLU A 202 22.80 -1.90 12.25
N ALA A 203 21.73 -1.72 11.47
CA ALA A 203 20.74 -0.66 11.69
C ALA A 203 19.79 -0.95 12.84
N ARG A 204 19.76 -2.20 13.35
CA ARG A 204 18.83 -2.63 14.41
C ARG A 204 19.14 -1.98 15.76
N PRO A 205 18.14 -1.85 16.65
CA PRO A 205 16.73 -2.22 16.46
C PRO A 205 15.96 -1.22 15.61
N ILE A 206 15.04 -1.72 14.77
CA ILE A 206 14.24 -0.88 13.88
C ILE A 206 12.76 -0.83 14.26
N SER A 207 12.10 0.23 13.80
CA SER A 207 10.63 0.35 13.79
C SER A 207 10.17 0.84 12.43
N LEU A 208 9.03 0.35 11.98
CA LEU A 208 8.44 0.76 10.71
C LEU A 208 7.24 1.67 10.94
N PHE A 209 7.15 2.76 10.17
CA PHE A 209 6.06 3.72 10.24
C PHE A 209 5.60 4.12 8.85
N HIS A 210 4.30 4.30 8.70
CA HIS A 210 3.70 4.95 7.54
C HIS A 210 3.56 6.46 7.79
N VAL A 211 3.79 7.25 6.76
CA VAL A 211 3.44 8.67 6.74
C VAL A 211 2.11 8.84 6.02
N ASP A 212 1.13 9.37 6.73
CA ASP A 212 -0.19 9.65 6.17
C ASP A 212 -0.19 11.04 5.54
N GLU A 213 -0.47 11.11 4.23
CA GLU A 213 -0.62 12.35 3.49
C GLU A 213 -2.10 12.68 3.31
N MET A 214 -2.48 13.87 3.73
CA MET A 214 -3.87 14.34 3.69
C MET A 214 -3.96 15.73 3.08
N LEU A 215 -5.01 15.98 2.29
CA LEU A 215 -5.35 17.31 1.84
C LEU A 215 -6.08 18.05 2.95
N GLU A 216 -5.50 19.15 3.45
CA GLU A 216 -6.06 20.01 4.49
C GLU A 216 -5.94 21.47 4.07
N ASN A 217 -7.06 22.18 3.98
CA ASN A 217 -7.09 23.60 3.58
C ASN A 217 -6.28 23.87 2.29
N ASP A 218 -6.50 23.06 1.26
CA ASP A 218 -5.80 23.11 -0.03
C ASP A 218 -4.28 22.91 0.05
N GLN A 219 -3.79 22.34 1.14
CA GLN A 219 -2.39 21.91 1.30
C GLN A 219 -2.28 20.42 1.50
N LEU A 220 -1.29 19.79 0.88
CA LEU A 220 -0.91 18.42 1.18
C LEU A 220 -0.09 18.41 2.46
N VAL A 221 -0.58 17.72 3.49
CA VAL A 221 0.03 17.66 4.82
C VAL A 221 0.46 16.23 5.10
N ALA A 222 1.76 16.01 5.23
CA ALA A 222 2.32 14.74 5.63
C ALA A 222 2.46 14.65 7.15
N ARG A 223 1.95 13.57 7.76
CA ARG A 223 1.94 13.36 9.21
C ARG A 223 2.49 12.01 9.62
N LEU A 224 3.33 12.04 10.63
CA LEU A 224 3.86 10.86 11.30
C LEU A 224 3.19 10.65 12.65
N ASN A 225 2.60 9.47 12.87
CA ASN A 225 2.03 9.09 14.14
C ASN A 225 2.80 7.92 14.77
N ARG A 226 3.74 8.20 15.69
CA ARG A 226 4.53 7.16 16.36
C ARG A 226 3.73 6.25 17.30
N SER A 227 2.51 6.64 17.70
CA SER A 227 1.64 5.79 18.52
C SER A 227 0.82 4.80 17.71
N LYS A 228 0.63 5.10 16.40
CA LYS A 228 -0.04 4.24 15.43
C LYS A 228 0.84 4.13 14.21
N PRO A 229 1.61 3.06 14.05
CA PRO A 229 2.54 2.91 12.93
C PRO A 229 1.84 2.91 11.56
N ASP A 230 0.57 2.45 11.51
CA ASP A 230 -0.28 2.30 10.31
C ASP A 230 0.43 1.62 9.11
N LEU A 231 1.58 0.98 9.38
CA LEU A 231 2.32 0.10 8.50
C LEU A 231 2.30 -1.31 9.07
N TYR A 232 1.88 -2.26 8.25
CA TYR A 232 1.62 -3.64 8.64
C TYR A 232 2.47 -4.60 7.83
N LEU A 233 2.85 -5.70 8.45
CA LEU A 233 3.57 -6.81 7.86
C LEU A 233 2.64 -8.03 7.76
N MET A 234 2.42 -8.51 6.54
CA MET A 234 1.68 -9.73 6.24
C MET A 234 2.69 -10.85 5.94
N PRO A 235 2.79 -11.88 6.78
CA PRO A 235 3.79 -12.93 6.58
C PRO A 235 3.50 -13.75 5.32
N LEU A 236 4.57 -14.25 4.71
CA LEU A 236 4.53 -15.13 3.56
C LEU A 236 5.02 -16.53 3.93
N GLU A 237 4.42 -17.54 3.33
CA GLU A 237 4.88 -18.92 3.35
C GLU A 237 4.94 -19.44 1.91
N ASN A 238 6.13 -19.82 1.45
CA ASN A 238 6.37 -20.22 0.05
C ASN A 238 5.85 -19.19 -0.97
N GLY A 239 6.02 -17.87 -0.66
CA GLY A 239 5.55 -16.78 -1.50
C GLY A 239 4.06 -16.45 -1.39
N SER A 240 3.28 -17.28 -0.69
CA SER A 240 1.85 -17.05 -0.46
C SER A 240 1.59 -16.30 0.85
N PRO A 241 0.68 -15.31 0.87
CA PRO A 241 0.38 -14.56 2.08
C PRO A 241 -0.36 -15.41 3.11
N LEU A 242 -0.08 -15.20 4.40
CA LEU A 242 -0.81 -15.80 5.51
C LEU A 242 -1.88 -14.87 6.07
N PRO A 243 -2.94 -15.41 6.73
CA PRO A 243 -4.08 -14.63 7.24
C PRO A 243 -3.78 -13.85 8.54
N GLU A 244 -2.59 -13.32 8.66
CA GLU A 244 -2.07 -12.64 9.85
C GLU A 244 -1.51 -11.27 9.48
N LEU A 245 -1.54 -10.35 10.44
CA LEU A 245 -0.92 -9.03 10.32
C LEU A 245 -0.11 -8.71 11.57
N TYR A 246 1.01 -8.04 11.37
CA TYR A 246 1.89 -7.58 12.43
C TYR A 246 2.30 -6.13 12.23
N THR A 247 2.67 -5.47 13.32
CA THR A 247 3.44 -4.22 13.29
C THR A 247 4.84 -4.49 13.82
N LEU A 248 5.85 -3.76 13.36
CA LEU A 248 7.24 -3.90 13.78
C LEU A 248 7.68 -2.65 14.56
N LYS A 249 8.03 -2.81 15.83
CA LYS A 249 8.52 -1.73 16.67
C LYS A 249 9.68 -2.19 17.53
N ARG A 250 10.85 -1.56 17.40
CA ARG A 250 12.09 -1.93 18.09
C ARG A 250 12.36 -3.43 17.98
N ASP A 251 12.38 -3.93 16.75
CA ASP A 251 12.59 -5.34 16.39
C ASP A 251 11.50 -6.32 16.89
N LYS A 252 10.48 -5.84 17.60
CA LYS A 252 9.41 -6.67 18.10
C LYS A 252 8.21 -6.65 17.15
N LEU A 253 7.85 -7.83 16.64
CA LEU A 253 6.59 -8.07 15.94
C LEU A 253 5.44 -8.13 16.96
N SER A 254 4.40 -7.37 16.70
CA SER A 254 3.18 -7.38 17.52
C SER A 254 1.98 -7.67 16.62
N PRO A 255 1.14 -8.68 16.96
CA PRO A 255 -0.04 -9.02 16.16
C PRO A 255 -1.00 -7.84 16.06
N ALA A 256 -1.54 -7.61 14.87
CA ALA A 256 -2.58 -6.63 14.58
C ALA A 256 -3.93 -7.30 14.33
N GLY A 257 -5.01 -6.62 14.70
CA GLY A 257 -6.36 -7.14 14.49
C GLY A 257 -6.78 -7.05 13.02
N THR A 258 -7.40 -8.12 12.51
CA THR A 258 -7.88 -8.19 11.12
C THR A 258 -9.41 -8.04 10.99
N ARG A 259 -10.12 -7.87 12.12
CA ARG A 259 -11.58 -7.82 12.12
C ARG A 259 -12.10 -6.57 11.42
N GLY A 260 -12.99 -6.79 10.45
CA GLY A 260 -13.65 -5.70 9.72
C GLY A 260 -12.74 -4.95 8.73
N LEU A 261 -11.53 -5.48 8.44
CA LEU A 261 -10.64 -4.89 7.46
C LEU A 261 -11.14 -5.07 6.04
N TYR A 262 -10.87 -4.07 5.23
CA TYR A 262 -10.96 -4.10 3.77
C TYR A 262 -9.56 -3.94 3.18
N LEU A 263 -9.35 -4.59 2.04
CA LEU A 263 -8.17 -4.43 1.20
C LEU A 263 -8.54 -3.55 -0.01
N ALA A 264 -7.58 -2.79 -0.49
CA ALA A 264 -7.75 -2.02 -1.71
C ALA A 264 -7.96 -2.92 -2.94
N GLU A 265 -8.41 -2.34 -4.02
CA GLU A 265 -8.69 -3.02 -5.30
C GLU A 265 -7.48 -3.77 -5.88
N SER A 266 -6.24 -3.33 -5.60
CA SER A 266 -5.01 -3.98 -6.04
C SER A 266 -4.90 -5.46 -5.59
N PHE A 267 -5.60 -5.83 -4.52
CA PHE A 267 -5.67 -7.22 -4.04
C PHE A 267 -6.70 -8.07 -4.81
N ALA A 268 -7.59 -7.45 -5.57
CA ALA A 268 -8.51 -8.12 -6.48
C ALA A 268 -7.90 -8.32 -7.89
N ALA A 269 -6.76 -7.66 -8.17
CA ALA A 269 -6.07 -7.77 -9.44
C ALA A 269 -5.48 -9.18 -9.59
N GLN A 270 -6.10 -9.98 -10.45
CA GLN A 270 -5.62 -11.30 -10.87
C GLN A 270 -4.85 -11.16 -12.20
N ASP A 271 -4.78 -12.20 -13.00
CA ASP A 271 -4.03 -12.19 -14.27
C ASP A 271 -4.73 -11.44 -15.42
N GLY A 272 -5.94 -10.91 -15.19
CA GLY A 272 -6.69 -10.10 -16.15
C GLY A 272 -6.32 -8.62 -16.14
N TRP A 273 -6.72 -7.88 -17.21
CA TRP A 273 -6.46 -6.43 -17.31
C TRP A 273 -7.46 -5.56 -16.53
N VAL A 274 -8.52 -6.11 -15.97
CA VAL A 274 -9.64 -5.34 -15.44
C VAL A 274 -9.94 -5.68 -14.00
N VAL A 275 -10.09 -4.66 -13.14
CA VAL A 275 -10.59 -4.79 -11.77
C VAL A 275 -11.88 -3.98 -11.63
N ARG A 276 -12.95 -4.63 -11.15
CA ARG A 276 -14.30 -4.06 -10.94
C ARG A 276 -14.60 -3.75 -9.47
N GLU A 277 -13.86 -4.37 -8.57
CA GLU A 277 -14.01 -4.22 -7.13
C GLU A 277 -13.41 -2.91 -6.65
N GLU A 278 -14.17 -2.13 -5.91
CA GLU A 278 -13.64 -0.93 -5.25
C GLU A 278 -12.76 -1.26 -4.05
N ARG A 279 -13.07 -2.36 -3.40
CA ARG A 279 -12.36 -2.94 -2.26
C ARG A 279 -12.86 -4.34 -1.99
N ILE A 280 -12.03 -5.15 -1.36
CA ILE A 280 -12.38 -6.52 -0.99
C ILE A 280 -12.34 -6.68 0.54
N ARG A 281 -13.27 -7.41 1.12
CA ARG A 281 -13.19 -7.73 2.55
C ARG A 281 -12.04 -8.70 2.79
N TRP A 282 -11.25 -8.47 3.85
CA TRP A 282 -10.15 -9.34 4.25
C TRP A 282 -10.50 -10.83 4.20
N LYS A 283 -11.61 -11.22 4.82
CA LYS A 283 -12.05 -12.62 4.86
C LYS A 283 -12.43 -13.20 3.49
N ASP A 284 -12.95 -12.37 2.58
CA ASP A 284 -13.39 -12.81 1.26
C ASP A 284 -12.16 -12.96 0.35
N TRP A 285 -11.18 -12.07 0.47
CA TRP A 285 -9.90 -12.20 -0.19
C TRP A 285 -9.13 -13.47 0.25
N LEU A 286 -9.09 -13.77 1.58
CA LEU A 286 -8.49 -15.01 2.08
C LEU A 286 -9.11 -16.26 1.46
N ARG A 287 -10.44 -16.28 1.31
CA ARG A 287 -11.13 -17.40 0.65
C ARG A 287 -10.73 -17.52 -0.82
N GLN A 288 -10.58 -16.39 -1.55
CA GLN A 288 -10.11 -16.41 -2.93
C GLN A 288 -8.68 -16.96 -3.03
N GLN A 289 -7.85 -16.77 -2.00
CA GLN A 289 -6.51 -17.36 -1.89
C GLN A 289 -6.53 -18.82 -1.39
N GLY A 290 -7.70 -19.46 -1.23
CA GLY A 290 -7.82 -20.83 -0.71
C GLY A 290 -7.56 -20.96 0.80
N MET A 291 -7.52 -19.85 1.54
CA MET A 291 -7.24 -19.82 2.98
C MET A 291 -8.52 -19.79 3.82
N THR A 292 -8.51 -20.51 4.94
CA THR A 292 -9.60 -20.43 5.91
C THR A 292 -9.40 -19.21 6.80
N PRO A 293 -10.38 -18.27 6.86
CA PRO A 293 -10.31 -17.17 7.79
C PRO A 293 -10.17 -17.67 9.25
N PRO A 294 -9.38 -17.00 10.10
CA PRO A 294 -9.21 -17.42 11.47
C PRO A 294 -10.58 -17.52 12.16
N PRO A 295 -10.81 -18.56 12.99
CA PRO A 295 -12.11 -18.79 13.62
C PRO A 295 -12.51 -17.56 14.44
N LYS A 296 -13.78 -17.20 14.36
CA LYS A 296 -14.32 -16.16 15.25
C LYS A 296 -13.99 -16.59 16.68
N LYS A 297 -13.24 -15.80 17.43
CA LYS A 297 -13.14 -15.98 18.89
C LYS A 297 -14.56 -15.84 19.45
N THR A 298 -15.28 -16.95 19.46
CA THR A 298 -16.58 -17.06 20.12
C THR A 298 -16.33 -16.76 21.59
N GLY A 299 -17.13 -15.84 22.11
CA GLY A 299 -16.96 -15.21 23.41
C GLY A 299 -17.01 -16.12 24.63
N LEU A 300 -16.05 -17.02 24.80
CA LEU A 300 -15.84 -17.74 26.05
C LEU A 300 -15.51 -16.79 27.23
N LYS A 301 -15.09 -15.54 26.96
CA LYS A 301 -14.85 -14.54 28.00
C LYS A 301 -16.11 -13.98 28.67
N ARG A 302 -17.29 -14.09 28.04
CA ARG A 302 -18.55 -13.63 28.66
C ARG A 302 -19.16 -14.66 29.64
N LEU A 303 -18.86 -15.95 29.44
CA LEU A 303 -19.34 -17.00 30.35
C LEU A 303 -18.55 -17.06 31.67
N THR A 304 -17.25 -16.76 31.62
CA THR A 304 -16.42 -16.75 32.86
C THR A 304 -16.71 -15.55 33.77
N SER A 305 -17.14 -14.39 33.25
CA SER A 305 -17.56 -13.26 34.13
C SER A 305 -18.93 -13.51 34.77
N LYS A 306 -19.90 -14.03 34.05
CA LYS A 306 -21.21 -14.41 34.64
C LYS A 306 -21.10 -15.59 35.59
N ALA A 307 -20.22 -16.57 35.34
CA ALA A 307 -19.98 -17.68 36.25
C ALA A 307 -19.24 -17.21 37.53
N ARG A 308 -18.37 -16.21 37.46
CA ARG A 308 -17.74 -15.60 38.65
C ARG A 308 -18.71 -14.76 39.47
N GLU A 309 -19.64 -14.04 38.82
CA GLU A 309 -20.72 -13.32 39.55
C GLU A 309 -21.67 -14.27 40.27
N LEU A 310 -22.08 -15.39 39.63
CA LEU A 310 -22.92 -16.42 40.24
C LEU A 310 -22.20 -17.16 41.39
N LEU A 311 -20.90 -17.41 41.27
CA LEU A 311 -20.10 -18.02 42.36
C LEU A 311 -19.79 -17.03 43.48
N GLY A 312 -19.77 -15.72 43.23
CA GLY A 312 -19.63 -14.66 44.25
C GLY A 312 -20.89 -14.53 45.10
N LEU A 313 -22.06 -14.68 44.53
CA LEU A 313 -23.36 -14.65 45.23
C LEU A 313 -23.59 -15.89 46.08
N ALA A 314 -23.02 -17.05 45.75
CA ALA A 314 -23.16 -18.29 46.54
C ALA A 314 -22.27 -18.32 47.80
N ARG A 315 -21.25 -17.45 47.91
CA ARG A 315 -20.39 -17.36 49.11
C ARG A 315 -20.88 -16.37 50.18
N GLY A 316 -21.88 -15.54 49.84
CA GLY A 316 -22.45 -14.55 50.78
C GLY A 316 -23.60 -15.06 51.65
N SER A 317 -24.05 -16.31 51.50
CA SER A 317 -25.21 -16.84 52.21
C SER A 317 -24.91 -17.94 53.28
N LEU A 318 -23.63 -18.14 53.62
CA LEU A 318 -23.20 -19.15 54.62
C LEU A 318 -22.43 -18.55 55.81
N SER A 319 -22.81 -17.33 56.22
CA SER A 319 -22.36 -16.80 57.51
C SER A 319 -23.52 -16.04 58.16
N LYS A 320 -24.39 -16.76 58.83
CA LYS A 320 -25.18 -16.36 60.00
C LYS A 320 -25.48 -17.61 60.79
#